data_56756b69596684c55264877b02c41ed0
#
_entry.id   56756b69596684c55264877b02c41ed0
#
_cell.length_a   1.000
_cell.length_b   1.000
_cell.length_c   1.000
_cell.angle_alpha   90.00
_cell.angle_beta   90.00
_cell.angle_gamma   90.00
#
_symmetry.space_group_name_H-M   'P 1'
#
loop_
_entity.id
_entity.type
_entity.pdbx_description
1 polymer ?
#
loop_
_entity_poly.entity_id
_entity_poly.type
_entity_poly.pdbx_seq_one_letter_code
_entity_poly.pdbx_strand_id
1 'polypeptide(L)'
;MEYKHTQAHESYEMYAAGGVFYSAPGLTAFPVRLGVEIFRRCQALRAAQGAHGPALVYDPCCGGAYHLATMAFFNWDQIAGIYASDIDEDALGVAARNLSLLTPAGMDRRIAELTGLLEQYGKASHE
;
A
#
# COMPACT_ATOMS: atom_id res chain seq x y z
N MET A 1 8.95 -19.95 -1.68
CA MET A 1 9.54 -19.10 -0.62
C MET A 1 8.74 -19.28 0.67
N GLU A 2 9.39 -19.52 1.75
CA GLU A 2 8.74 -19.61 3.06
C GLU A 2 8.57 -18.18 3.65
N TYR A 3 7.34 -17.85 4.04
CA TYR A 3 7.03 -16.61 4.75
C TYR A 3 7.38 -16.75 6.23
N LYS A 4 8.13 -15.79 6.77
CA LYS A 4 8.61 -15.78 8.16
C LYS A 4 7.96 -14.70 9.01
N HIS A 5 7.52 -13.62 8.38
CA HIS A 5 7.04 -12.40 9.06
C HIS A 5 5.57 -12.10 8.77
N THR A 6 4.90 -12.93 7.97
CA THR A 6 3.46 -12.80 7.67
C THR A 6 2.75 -14.13 7.88
N GLN A 7 1.53 -14.07 8.42
CA GLN A 7 0.77 -15.27 8.75
C GLN A 7 -0.03 -15.76 7.54
N ALA A 8 -0.09 -17.09 7.35
CA ALA A 8 -0.74 -17.69 6.19
C ALA A 8 -2.27 -17.56 6.19
N HIS A 9 -2.87 -17.42 7.37
CA HIS A 9 -4.33 -17.33 7.54
C HIS A 9 -4.87 -15.92 7.48
N GLU A 10 -4.03 -14.90 7.38
CA GLU A 10 -4.49 -13.53 7.14
C GLU A 10 -4.94 -13.37 5.69
N SER A 11 -6.18 -12.91 5.50
CA SER A 11 -6.67 -12.56 4.17
C SER A 11 -6.28 -11.13 3.82
N TYR A 12 -5.72 -10.95 2.64
CA TYR A 12 -5.37 -9.64 2.10
C TYR A 12 -6.28 -9.23 0.94
N GLU A 13 -7.37 -9.98 0.69
CA GLU A 13 -8.26 -9.76 -0.46
C GLU A 13 -8.91 -8.38 -0.47
N MET A 14 -9.30 -7.87 0.70
CA MET A 14 -9.91 -6.54 0.82
C MET A 14 -8.95 -5.40 0.42
N TYR A 15 -7.66 -5.68 0.41
CA TYR A 15 -6.63 -4.71 0.00
C TYR A 15 -6.25 -4.83 -1.47
N ALA A 16 -6.94 -5.67 -2.22
CA ALA A 16 -6.71 -5.79 -3.65
C ALA A 16 -6.98 -4.46 -4.36
N ALA A 17 -6.25 -4.23 -5.45
CA ALA A 17 -6.40 -3.02 -6.24
C ALA A 17 -7.84 -2.87 -6.78
N GLY A 18 -8.38 -1.68 -6.70
CA GLY A 18 -9.76 -1.39 -7.08
C GLY A 18 -10.79 -1.52 -5.96
N GLY A 19 -10.39 -2.07 -4.80
CA GLY A 19 -11.16 -2.04 -3.56
C GLY A 19 -10.85 -0.78 -2.76
N VAL A 20 -10.17 -0.92 -1.62
CA VAL A 20 -9.73 0.22 -0.81
C VAL A 20 -8.71 1.08 -1.58
N PHE A 21 -7.68 0.43 -2.14
CA PHE A 21 -6.64 1.11 -2.91
C PHE A 21 -7.09 1.42 -4.34
N TYR A 22 -6.61 2.56 -4.85
CA TYR A 22 -6.88 2.97 -6.22
C TYR A 22 -6.08 2.15 -7.22
N SER A 23 -6.69 1.89 -8.37
CA SER A 23 -6.03 1.26 -9.51
C SER A 23 -6.38 2.01 -10.81
N ALA A 24 -5.59 1.77 -11.84
CA ALA A 24 -5.85 2.27 -13.18
C ALA A 24 -5.37 1.23 -14.21
N PRO A 25 -5.91 1.25 -15.44
CA PRO A 25 -5.43 0.37 -16.51
C PRO A 25 -3.92 0.51 -16.71
N GLY A 26 -3.23 -0.61 -16.89
CA GLY A 26 -1.78 -0.65 -17.09
C GLY A 26 -0.94 -0.57 -15.81
N LEU A 27 -1.53 -0.33 -14.65
CA LEU A 27 -0.83 -0.37 -13.37
C LEU A 27 -0.94 -1.76 -12.74
N THR A 28 0.20 -2.36 -12.44
CA THR A 28 0.28 -3.71 -11.87
C THR A 28 0.14 -3.67 -10.36
N ALA A 29 -0.74 -4.51 -9.82
CA ALA A 29 -0.84 -4.74 -8.39
C ALA A 29 0.24 -5.75 -7.95
N PHE A 30 1.02 -5.39 -6.93
CA PHE A 30 1.99 -6.28 -6.31
C PHE A 30 1.30 -7.11 -5.22
N PRO A 31 1.62 -8.42 -5.05
CA PRO A 31 1.01 -9.22 -3.99
C PRO A 31 1.28 -8.63 -2.59
N VAL A 32 0.21 -8.26 -1.89
CA VAL A 32 0.28 -7.53 -0.61
C VAL A 32 1.11 -8.29 0.42
N ARG A 33 0.80 -9.56 0.66
CA ARG A 33 1.52 -10.39 1.62
C ARG A 33 3.02 -10.47 1.32
N LEU A 34 3.37 -10.62 0.05
CA LEU A 34 4.77 -10.67 -0.37
C LEU A 34 5.48 -9.34 -0.10
N GLY A 35 4.83 -8.23 -0.41
CA GLY A 35 5.39 -6.89 -0.13
C GLY A 35 5.63 -6.65 1.35
N VAL A 36 4.68 -7.00 2.19
CA VAL A 36 4.81 -6.91 3.65
C VAL A 36 5.95 -7.80 4.17
N GLU A 37 6.04 -9.04 3.69
CA GLU A 37 7.12 -9.97 4.05
C GLU A 37 8.50 -9.44 3.66
N ILE A 38 8.65 -8.90 2.45
CA ILE A 38 9.92 -8.31 1.97
C ILE A 38 10.34 -7.16 2.89
N PHE A 39 9.43 -6.23 3.18
CA PHE A 39 9.73 -5.10 4.06
C PHE A 39 10.19 -5.56 5.43
N ARG A 40 9.46 -6.47 6.05
CA ARG A 40 9.79 -6.98 7.39
C ARG A 40 11.12 -7.74 7.42
N ARG A 41 11.48 -8.46 6.36
CA ARG A 41 12.81 -9.06 6.21
C ARG A 41 13.90 -8.01 6.13
N CYS A 42 13.69 -6.95 5.36
CA CYS A 42 14.64 -5.84 5.27
C CYS A 42 14.83 -5.17 6.64
N GLN A 43 13.75 -4.95 7.39
CA GLN A 43 13.83 -4.38 8.74
C GLN A 43 14.61 -5.30 9.71
N ALA A 44 14.38 -6.61 9.64
CA ALA A 44 15.14 -7.57 10.45
C ALA A 44 16.64 -7.56 10.11
N LEU A 45 17.00 -7.47 8.83
CA LEU A 45 18.39 -7.36 8.41
C LEU A 45 19.03 -6.04 8.86
N ARG A 46 18.31 -4.93 8.77
CA ARG A 46 18.77 -3.63 9.28
C ARG A 46 19.04 -3.69 10.77
N ALA A 47 18.12 -4.27 11.53
CA ALA A 47 18.28 -4.43 12.99
C ALA A 47 19.49 -5.30 13.33
N ALA A 48 19.73 -6.38 12.59
CA ALA A 48 20.90 -7.23 12.77
C ALA A 48 22.23 -6.51 12.48
N GLN A 49 22.20 -5.45 11.67
CA GLN A 49 23.33 -4.59 11.37
C GLN A 49 23.44 -3.35 12.28
N GLY A 50 22.61 -3.28 13.33
CA GLY A 50 22.61 -2.18 14.28
C GLY A 50 21.77 -0.97 13.87
N ALA A 51 21.05 -1.02 12.75
CA ALA A 51 20.15 0.05 12.30
C ALA A 51 18.73 -0.20 12.84
N HIS A 52 18.39 0.43 13.93
CA HIS A 52 17.08 0.32 14.58
C HIS A 52 16.20 1.53 14.29
N GLY A 53 14.89 1.34 14.51
CA GLY A 53 13.91 2.40 14.34
C GLY A 53 13.29 2.47 12.96
N PRO A 54 12.39 3.44 12.74
CA PRO A 54 11.67 3.59 11.47
C PRO A 54 12.60 3.84 10.28
N ALA A 55 12.21 3.30 9.12
CA ALA A 55 12.99 3.41 7.90
C ALA A 55 12.47 4.52 6.99
N LEU A 56 13.36 5.15 6.24
CA LEU A 56 13.01 5.86 5.02
C LEU A 56 12.95 4.86 3.87
N VAL A 57 11.88 4.90 3.10
CA VAL A 57 11.64 4.00 1.97
C VAL A 57 11.61 4.81 0.69
N TYR A 58 12.33 4.35 -0.32
CA TYR A 58 12.34 4.94 -1.65
C TYR A 58 12.05 3.90 -2.71
N ASP A 59 11.06 4.20 -3.56
CA ASP A 59 10.76 3.43 -4.76
C ASP A 59 10.94 4.31 -6.00
N PRO A 60 11.98 4.06 -6.82
CA PRO A 60 12.26 4.85 -8.01
C PRO A 60 11.33 4.59 -9.19
N CYS A 61 10.50 3.54 -9.12
CA CYS A 61 9.59 3.13 -10.19
C CYS A 61 8.24 2.76 -9.59
N CYS A 62 7.63 3.69 -8.86
CA CYS A 62 6.51 3.39 -7.97
C CYS A 62 5.18 3.08 -8.69
N GLY A 63 5.05 3.42 -9.97
CA GLY A 63 3.76 3.31 -10.66
C GLY A 63 2.66 4.04 -9.90
N GLY A 64 1.56 3.36 -9.61
CA GLY A 64 0.47 3.88 -8.77
C GLY A 64 0.72 3.79 -7.26
N ALA A 65 1.94 3.47 -6.84
CA ALA A 65 2.37 3.29 -5.45
C ALA A 65 1.52 2.29 -4.64
N TYR A 66 0.86 1.36 -5.30
CA TYR A 66 0.05 0.34 -4.62
C TYR A 66 0.90 -0.50 -3.66
N HIS A 67 2.07 -0.95 -4.11
CA HIS A 67 3.01 -1.71 -3.29
C HIS A 67 3.49 -0.91 -2.07
N LEU A 68 3.92 0.34 -2.26
CA LEU A 68 4.34 1.21 -1.16
C LEU A 68 3.22 1.47 -0.16
N ALA A 69 2.03 1.78 -0.65
CA ALA A 69 0.89 2.12 0.19
C ALA A 69 0.43 0.91 1.03
N THR A 70 0.31 -0.28 0.43
CA THR A 70 -0.07 -1.50 1.16
C THR A 70 0.98 -1.92 2.17
N MET A 71 2.25 -1.89 1.79
CA MET A 71 3.37 -2.18 2.69
C MET A 71 3.39 -1.23 3.89
N ALA A 72 3.22 0.07 3.65
CA ALA A 72 3.22 1.08 4.70
C ALA A 72 1.98 1.00 5.60
N PHE A 73 0.81 0.67 5.04
CA PHE A 73 -0.40 0.47 5.82
C PHE A 73 -0.23 -0.59 6.90
N PHE A 74 0.44 -1.70 6.59
CA PHE A 74 0.68 -2.77 7.55
C PHE A 74 1.89 -2.54 8.47
N ASN A 75 2.73 -1.55 8.20
CA ASN A 75 3.97 -1.30 8.94
C ASN A 75 4.20 0.20 9.22
N TRP A 76 3.13 0.96 9.38
CA TRP A 76 3.17 2.42 9.50
C TRP A 76 4.08 2.90 10.63
N ASP A 77 4.17 2.16 11.73
CA ASP A 77 5.02 2.47 12.89
C ASP A 77 6.53 2.24 12.62
N GLN A 78 6.86 1.52 11.56
CA GLN A 78 8.24 1.22 11.16
C GLN A 78 8.72 2.04 9.96
N ILE A 79 7.93 3.00 9.52
CA ILE A 79 8.25 3.86 8.36
C ILE A 79 8.26 5.32 8.80
N ALA A 80 9.43 5.96 8.64
CA ALA A 80 9.63 7.38 8.96
C ALA A 80 9.21 8.29 7.81
N GLY A 81 9.28 7.81 6.58
CA GLY A 81 8.89 8.56 5.39
C GLY A 81 8.99 7.71 4.12
N ILE A 82 8.27 8.14 3.11
CA ILE A 82 8.23 7.48 1.80
C ILE A 82 8.59 8.50 0.73
N TYR A 83 9.50 8.12 -0.13
CA TYR A 83 9.83 8.81 -1.37
C TYR A 83 9.47 7.91 -2.53
N ALA A 84 8.81 8.45 -3.53
CA ALA A 84 8.37 7.71 -4.69
C ALA A 84 8.58 8.55 -5.95
N SER A 85 9.01 7.91 -7.02
CA SER A 85 9.15 8.54 -8.33
C SER A 85 8.72 7.58 -9.43
N ASP A 86 8.27 8.13 -10.54
CA ASP A 86 7.96 7.39 -11.76
C ASP A 86 8.09 8.35 -12.95
N ILE A 87 8.34 7.80 -14.12
CA ILE A 87 8.39 8.58 -15.36
C ILE A 87 6.98 8.95 -15.87
N ASP A 88 5.98 8.17 -15.48
CA ASP A 88 4.59 8.35 -15.89
C ASP A 88 3.85 9.27 -14.91
N GLU A 89 3.57 10.49 -15.36
CA GLU A 89 2.86 11.48 -14.55
C GLU A 89 1.43 11.05 -14.18
N ASP A 90 0.74 10.30 -15.06
CA ASP A 90 -0.60 9.79 -14.78
C ASP A 90 -0.56 8.75 -13.66
N ALA A 91 0.45 7.88 -13.67
CA ALA A 91 0.70 6.94 -12.58
C ALA A 91 0.97 7.66 -11.25
N LEU A 92 1.73 8.76 -11.26
CA LEU A 92 2.00 9.56 -10.07
C LEU A 92 0.73 10.19 -9.49
N GLY A 93 -0.27 10.52 -10.31
CA GLY A 93 -1.58 10.95 -9.85
C GLY A 93 -2.30 9.87 -9.01
N VAL A 94 -2.24 8.62 -9.46
CA VAL A 94 -2.76 7.46 -8.71
C VAL A 94 -1.92 7.21 -7.46
N ALA A 95 -0.59 7.31 -7.58
CA ALA A 95 0.34 7.14 -6.46
C ALA A 95 0.04 8.13 -5.31
N ALA A 96 -0.17 9.40 -5.63
CA ALA A 96 -0.51 10.42 -4.65
C ALA A 96 -1.81 10.08 -3.90
N ARG A 97 -2.82 9.59 -4.60
CA ARG A 97 -4.08 9.14 -3.98
C ARG A 97 -3.88 7.92 -3.10
N ASN A 98 -3.15 6.91 -3.54
CA ASN A 98 -2.86 5.73 -2.74
C ASN A 98 -2.05 6.06 -1.48
N LEU A 99 -1.03 6.88 -1.60
CA LEU A 99 -0.23 7.30 -0.44
C LEU A 99 -1.03 8.18 0.53
N SER A 100 -2.01 8.94 0.04
CA SER A 100 -2.91 9.72 0.89
C SER A 100 -3.75 8.86 1.84
N LEU A 101 -3.99 7.57 1.49
CA LEU A 101 -4.72 6.62 2.34
C LEU A 101 -3.97 6.29 3.64
N LEU A 102 -2.70 6.64 3.74
CA LEU A 102 -1.91 6.52 4.96
C LEU A 102 -2.18 7.66 5.96
N THR A 103 -3.04 8.60 5.59
CA THR A 103 -3.48 9.72 6.45
C THR A 103 -4.96 9.57 6.79
N PRO A 104 -5.41 10.02 7.99
CA PRO A 104 -6.84 10.02 8.33
C PRO A 104 -7.70 10.76 7.31
N ALA A 105 -7.29 11.94 6.88
CA ALA A 105 -8.04 12.73 5.90
C ALA A 105 -8.17 12.04 4.54
N GLY A 106 -7.14 11.35 4.07
CA GLY A 106 -7.18 10.59 2.83
C GLY A 106 -8.08 9.38 2.94
N MET A 107 -8.04 8.68 4.06
CA MET A 107 -8.91 7.53 4.32
C MET A 107 -10.38 7.96 4.43
N ASP A 108 -10.68 9.05 5.12
CA ASP A 108 -12.04 9.60 5.23
C ASP A 108 -12.62 9.95 3.85
N ARG A 109 -11.81 10.56 2.97
CA ARG A 109 -12.23 10.79 1.57
C ARG A 109 -12.53 9.49 0.85
N ARG A 110 -11.68 8.48 1.00
CA ARG A 110 -11.89 7.19 0.34
C ARG A 110 -13.16 6.50 0.82
N ILE A 111 -13.43 6.52 2.11
CA ILE A 111 -14.68 5.99 2.69
C ILE A 111 -15.89 6.70 2.08
N ALA A 112 -15.86 8.03 1.99
CA ALA A 112 -16.93 8.79 1.38
C ALA A 112 -17.14 8.44 -0.11
N GLU A 113 -16.07 8.27 -0.88
CA GLU A 113 -16.13 7.85 -2.29
C GLU A 113 -16.77 6.46 -2.44
N LEU A 114 -16.31 5.48 -1.65
CA LEU A 114 -16.84 4.12 -1.69
C LEU A 114 -18.29 4.04 -1.23
N THR A 115 -18.67 4.80 -0.21
CA THR A 115 -20.05 4.92 0.26
C THR A 115 -20.94 5.48 -0.86
N GLY A 116 -20.50 6.53 -1.54
CA GLY A 116 -21.24 7.08 -2.68
C GLY A 116 -21.38 6.10 -3.85
N LEU A 117 -20.36 5.31 -4.13
CA LEU A 117 -20.41 4.27 -5.17
C LEU A 117 -21.36 3.13 -4.77
N LEU A 118 -21.34 2.72 -3.51
CA LEU A 118 -22.26 1.71 -2.99
C LEU A 118 -23.72 2.18 -3.09
N GLU A 119 -24.02 3.41 -2.69
CA GLU A 119 -25.36 4.00 -2.80
C GLU A 119 -25.82 4.11 -4.26
N GLN A 120 -24.92 4.50 -5.18
CA GLN A 120 -25.24 4.69 -6.59
C GLN A 120 -25.40 3.38 -7.36
N TYR A 121 -24.56 2.38 -7.10
CA TYR A 121 -24.49 1.15 -7.90
C TYR A 121 -24.91 -0.12 -7.15
N GLY A 122 -25.02 -0.09 -5.82
CA GLY A 122 -25.42 -1.22 -4.99
C GLY A 122 -24.52 -2.44 -5.11
N LYS A 123 -23.23 -2.25 -5.41
CA LYS A 123 -22.26 -3.35 -5.61
C LYS A 123 -21.59 -3.72 -4.30
N ALA A 124 -21.62 -4.99 -3.94
CA ALA A 124 -20.97 -5.52 -2.73
C ALA A 124 -19.45 -5.24 -2.68
N SER A 125 -18.79 -5.05 -3.82
CA SER A 125 -17.37 -4.68 -3.88
C SER A 125 -17.04 -3.30 -3.27
N HIS A 126 -18.07 -2.52 -2.94
CA HIS A 126 -17.92 -1.21 -2.30
C HIS A 126 -18.26 -1.21 -0.81
N GLU A 127 -18.75 -2.36 -0.27
CA GLU A 127 -18.97 -2.57 1.16
C GLU A 127 -17.62 -2.77 1.89
#